data_78e34982102970e3571c82cecdc6507d
#
_entry.id   78e34982102970e3571c82cecdc6507d
#
_cell.length_a   1.000
_cell.length_b   1.000
_cell.length_c   1.000
_cell.angle_alpha   90.00
_cell.angle_beta   90.00
_cell.angle_gamma   90.00
#
_symmetry.space_group_name_H-M   'P 1'
#
loop_
_entity.id
_entity.type
_entity.pdbx_description
1 polymer ?
#
loop_
_entity_poly.entity_id
_entity_poly.type
_entity_poly.pdbx_seq_one_letter_code
_entity_poly.pdbx_strand_id
1 'polypeptide(L)'
;MRMRFILLSFLLFISCDRRELTYYEVVGVTLMADWSQAGLEGEDTYGATAVFYPQNGGVPQTVLMGNRTHAITRLPKGHYNVILFNRSFSDFGGIAFRGENAFHTFEAYAKQIENRSASEVSVTSPEKLATCVIEGFEVTDNIECSLHFTPTELTSTVKVQISIDGLNNIKDATCRLGGIHASISVSYTHLRAHETSAHL
;
A
#
# COMPACT_ATOMS: atom_id res chain seq x y z
N MET A 1 -62.84 8.47 6.61
CA MET A 1 -61.65 9.01 5.94
C MET A 1 -60.63 9.62 6.89
N ARG A 2 -61.01 10.27 7.99
CA ARG A 2 -60.11 10.95 8.94
C ARG A 2 -59.21 10.00 9.79
N MET A 3 -59.63 8.75 10.05
CA MET A 3 -58.89 7.81 10.89
C MET A 3 -57.67 7.17 10.16
N ARG A 4 -57.69 7.11 8.82
CA ARG A 4 -56.55 6.58 8.02
C ARG A 4 -55.37 7.54 7.95
N PHE A 5 -55.61 8.84 8.04
CA PHE A 5 -54.56 9.87 8.06
C PHE A 5 -53.78 9.90 9.37
N ILE A 6 -54.41 9.62 10.50
CA ILE A 6 -53.79 9.59 11.83
C ILE A 6 -52.82 8.40 11.92
N LEU A 7 -53.20 7.22 11.36
CA LEU A 7 -52.35 6.05 11.35
C LEU A 7 -51.08 6.23 10.48
N LEU A 8 -51.19 6.96 9.34
CA LEU A 8 -50.10 7.25 8.45
C LEU A 8 -49.09 8.26 9.08
N SER A 9 -49.58 9.20 9.87
CA SER A 9 -48.74 10.17 10.59
C SER A 9 -47.92 9.51 11.70
N PHE A 10 -48.46 8.44 12.35
CA PHE A 10 -47.77 7.72 13.44
C PHE A 10 -46.61 6.85 12.92
N LEU A 11 -46.69 6.37 11.66
CA LEU A 11 -45.64 5.58 11.02
C LEU A 11 -44.40 6.42 10.65
N LEU A 12 -44.53 7.75 10.51
CA LEU A 12 -43.40 8.63 10.19
C LEU A 12 -42.47 8.92 11.38
N PHE A 13 -42.91 8.65 12.62
CA PHE A 13 -42.10 8.89 13.82
C PHE A 13 -41.25 7.70 14.25
N ILE A 14 -41.41 6.52 13.65
CA ILE A 14 -40.70 5.27 14.04
C ILE A 14 -39.38 5.13 13.25
N SER A 15 -39.15 5.98 12.24
CA SER A 15 -37.99 5.82 11.32
C SER A 15 -36.76 6.68 11.66
N CYS A 16 -36.62 7.12 12.89
CA CYS A 16 -35.37 7.77 13.31
C CYS A 16 -34.67 6.89 14.33
N ASP A 17 -34.13 5.78 13.87
CA ASP A 17 -33.07 5.09 14.60
C ASP A 17 -31.86 6.02 14.62
N ARG A 18 -31.70 6.76 15.72
CA ARG A 18 -30.47 7.53 15.97
C ARG A 18 -29.37 6.50 16.06
N ARG A 19 -28.54 6.41 14.99
CA ARG A 19 -27.22 5.79 15.12
C ARG A 19 -26.56 6.42 16.32
N GLU A 20 -26.29 5.65 17.35
CA GLU A 20 -25.45 6.07 18.45
C GLU A 20 -24.12 6.50 17.81
N LEU A 21 -23.79 7.79 17.93
CA LEU A 21 -22.48 8.30 17.55
C LEU A 21 -21.50 7.71 18.57
N THR A 22 -20.88 6.59 18.23
CA THR A 22 -19.81 6.02 19.03
C THR A 22 -18.66 7.02 19.00
N TYR A 23 -18.51 7.77 20.07
CA TYR A 23 -17.41 8.72 20.23
C TYR A 23 -16.15 7.92 20.55
N TYR A 24 -15.29 7.76 19.53
CA TYR A 24 -13.98 7.16 19.74
C TYR A 24 -13.04 8.26 20.25
N GLU A 25 -12.45 8.03 21.42
CA GLU A 25 -11.36 8.85 21.91
C GLU A 25 -10.14 8.64 21.00
N VAL A 26 -9.62 9.75 20.46
CA VAL A 26 -8.50 9.73 19.53
C VAL A 26 -7.24 10.24 20.22
N VAL A 27 -6.14 9.58 19.98
CA VAL A 27 -4.81 9.87 20.54
C VAL A 27 -3.88 10.33 19.42
N GLY A 28 -3.03 11.30 19.72
CA GLY A 28 -1.97 11.73 18.80
C GLY A 28 -0.89 10.66 18.68
N VAL A 29 -0.53 10.34 17.44
CA VAL A 29 0.54 9.37 17.12
C VAL A 29 1.57 10.05 16.24
N THR A 30 2.83 10.01 16.67
CA THR A 30 3.97 10.52 15.91
C THR A 30 4.57 9.41 15.07
N LEU A 31 4.73 9.65 13.78
CA LEU A 31 5.32 8.73 12.81
C LEU A 31 6.71 9.25 12.45
N MET A 32 7.72 8.40 12.56
CA MET A 32 9.10 8.68 12.17
C MET A 32 9.60 7.55 11.27
N ALA A 33 10.23 7.89 10.13
CA ALA A 33 10.74 6.92 9.19
C ALA A 33 12.17 7.23 8.76
N ASP A 34 13.05 6.23 8.90
CA ASP A 34 14.42 6.23 8.41
C ASP A 34 14.49 5.45 7.08
N TRP A 35 14.69 6.15 5.98
CA TRP A 35 14.73 5.60 4.63
C TRP A 35 16.13 5.19 4.17
N SER A 36 17.11 5.18 5.04
CA SER A 36 18.52 4.87 4.70
C SER A 36 18.71 3.49 4.06
N GLN A 37 17.82 2.54 4.37
CA GLN A 37 17.86 1.17 3.83
C GLN A 37 16.89 0.92 2.67
N ALA A 38 16.17 1.94 2.25
CA ALA A 38 15.10 1.81 1.25
C ALA A 38 15.58 1.81 -0.21
N GLY A 39 16.84 2.09 -0.47
CA GLY A 39 17.39 2.14 -1.84
C GLY A 39 16.76 3.24 -2.73
N LEU A 40 16.18 4.29 -2.14
CA LEU A 40 15.41 5.35 -2.82
C LEU A 40 16.27 6.59 -3.12
N GLU A 41 17.50 6.42 -3.49
CA GLU A 41 18.41 7.52 -3.85
C GLU A 41 17.84 8.35 -5.01
N GLY A 42 17.77 9.68 -4.82
CA GLY A 42 17.23 10.60 -5.81
C GLY A 42 15.70 10.71 -5.87
N GLU A 43 14.96 10.06 -4.97
CA GLU A 43 13.49 10.11 -4.89
C GLU A 43 12.97 10.99 -3.75
N ASP A 44 13.71 12.00 -3.34
CA ASP A 44 13.39 12.83 -2.15
C ASP A 44 12.16 13.73 -2.29
N THR A 45 11.60 13.84 -3.49
CA THR A 45 10.45 14.70 -3.79
C THR A 45 9.10 14.08 -3.41
N TYR A 46 9.06 12.77 -3.16
CA TYR A 46 7.82 12.07 -2.84
C TYR A 46 7.63 11.91 -1.33
N GLY A 47 6.39 11.96 -0.88
CA GLY A 47 6.02 11.65 0.49
C GLY A 47 6.04 10.15 0.79
N ALA A 48 5.28 9.74 1.80
CA ALA A 48 5.05 8.34 2.13
C ALA A 48 3.58 8.12 2.51
N THR A 49 3.16 6.86 2.54
CA THR A 49 1.81 6.48 2.96
C THR A 49 1.91 5.45 4.09
N ALA A 50 1.24 5.72 5.20
CA ALA A 50 1.03 4.76 6.27
C ALA A 50 -0.43 4.30 6.29
N VAL A 51 -0.66 2.99 6.31
CA VAL A 51 -1.99 2.39 6.40
C VAL A 51 -2.11 1.64 7.71
N PHE A 52 -3.07 2.03 8.53
CA PHE A 52 -3.36 1.46 9.83
C PHE A 52 -4.56 0.53 9.75
N TYR A 53 -4.36 -0.74 10.05
CA TYR A 53 -5.38 -1.80 10.03
C TYR A 53 -5.77 -2.14 11.46
N PRO A 54 -7.00 -1.77 11.92
CA PRO A 54 -7.45 -2.14 13.26
C PRO A 54 -7.56 -3.66 13.41
N GLN A 55 -6.96 -4.25 14.43
CA GLN A 55 -6.98 -5.72 14.64
C GLN A 55 -8.35 -6.24 15.07
N ASN A 56 -9.16 -5.41 15.70
CA ASN A 56 -10.52 -5.74 16.12
C ASN A 56 -11.56 -5.57 15.00
N GLY A 57 -11.13 -5.40 13.76
CA GLY A 57 -11.97 -5.10 12.61
C GLY A 57 -12.26 -3.60 12.47
N GLY A 58 -12.69 -3.20 11.29
CA GLY A 58 -12.98 -1.81 10.95
C GLY A 58 -12.31 -1.40 9.63
N VAL A 59 -12.55 -0.16 9.24
CA VAL A 59 -11.99 0.40 8.00
C VAL A 59 -10.55 0.82 8.25
N PRO A 60 -9.59 0.42 7.41
CA PRO A 60 -8.23 0.91 7.48
C PRO A 60 -8.15 2.43 7.38
N GLN A 61 -7.24 3.04 8.13
CA GLN A 61 -6.99 4.47 8.06
C GLN A 61 -5.71 4.73 7.30
N THR A 62 -5.80 5.52 6.23
CA THR A 62 -4.66 5.91 5.41
C THR A 62 -4.19 7.30 5.81
N VAL A 63 -2.90 7.42 6.11
CA VAL A 63 -2.22 8.66 6.47
C VAL A 63 -1.18 8.98 5.39
N LEU A 64 -1.37 10.10 4.70
CA LEU A 64 -0.40 10.62 3.74
C LEU A 64 0.63 11.47 4.48
N MET A 65 1.88 11.08 4.39
CA MET A 65 3.02 11.79 4.98
C MET A 65 3.63 12.68 3.89
N GLY A 66 3.30 13.98 3.91
CA GLY A 66 3.87 14.94 2.96
C GLY A 66 5.40 15.07 3.12
N ASN A 67 5.87 15.03 4.36
CA ASN A 67 7.28 14.78 4.68
C ASN A 67 7.46 13.29 4.96
N ARG A 68 8.18 12.57 4.10
CA ARG A 68 8.33 11.12 4.22
C ARG A 68 9.03 10.65 5.52
N THR A 69 9.76 11.55 6.21
CA THR A 69 10.50 11.20 7.44
C THR A 69 9.69 11.38 8.71
N HIS A 70 8.68 12.26 8.69
CA HIS A 70 7.93 12.60 9.89
C HIS A 70 6.49 13.01 9.58
N ALA A 71 5.55 12.53 10.39
CA ALA A 71 4.17 13.00 10.39
C ALA A 71 3.54 12.84 11.78
N ILE A 72 2.44 13.57 12.01
CA ILE A 72 1.58 13.40 13.19
C ILE A 72 0.18 13.08 12.71
N THR A 73 -0.43 12.06 13.28
CA THR A 73 -1.81 11.66 13.00
C THR A 73 -2.61 11.49 14.28
N ARG A 74 -3.90 11.28 14.18
CA ARG A 74 -4.79 10.96 15.30
C ARG A 74 -5.51 9.66 15.02
N LEU A 75 -5.40 8.72 15.94
CA LEU A 75 -6.00 7.39 15.82
C LEU A 75 -6.88 7.10 17.03
N PRO A 76 -8.00 6.37 16.85
CA PRO A 76 -8.71 5.75 17.96
C PRO A 76 -7.80 4.84 18.76
N LYS A 77 -8.06 4.71 20.08
CA LYS A 77 -7.39 3.72 20.92
C LYS A 77 -7.63 2.30 20.39
N GLY A 78 -6.61 1.46 20.44
CA GLY A 78 -6.70 0.07 20.00
C GLY A 78 -5.39 -0.49 19.47
N HIS A 79 -5.46 -1.70 18.96
CA HIS A 79 -4.32 -2.40 18.35
C HIS A 79 -4.40 -2.33 16.83
N TYR A 80 -3.27 -2.06 16.21
CA TYR A 80 -3.16 -1.88 14.77
C TYR A 80 -2.00 -2.70 14.19
N ASN A 81 -2.20 -3.21 13.00
CA ASN A 81 -1.11 -3.57 12.09
C ASN A 81 -0.89 -2.39 11.15
N VAL A 82 0.36 -2.02 10.92
CA VAL A 82 0.69 -0.82 10.16
C VAL A 82 1.62 -1.17 9.01
N ILE A 83 1.31 -0.66 7.82
CA ILE A 83 2.16 -0.76 6.65
C ILE A 83 2.54 0.66 6.24
N LEU A 84 3.83 0.94 6.14
CA LEU A 84 4.38 2.16 5.57
C LEU A 84 5.04 1.83 4.23
N PHE A 85 4.81 2.66 3.22
CA PHE A 85 5.51 2.60 1.94
C PHE A 85 5.80 4.00 1.38
N ASN A 86 6.78 4.09 0.47
CA ASN A 86 7.13 5.33 -0.19
C ASN A 86 6.04 5.77 -1.16
N ARG A 87 5.87 7.07 -1.37
CA ARG A 87 4.89 7.74 -2.25
C ARG A 87 3.43 7.56 -1.81
N SER A 88 2.50 8.18 -2.52
CA SER A 88 1.07 7.89 -2.44
C SER A 88 0.68 6.81 -3.45
N PHE A 89 -0.51 6.21 -3.29
CA PHE A 89 -1.03 5.23 -4.24
C PHE A 89 -1.10 5.75 -5.68
N SER A 90 -1.36 7.04 -5.86
CA SER A 90 -1.49 7.68 -7.17
C SER A 90 -0.16 8.07 -7.82
N ASP A 91 0.92 8.13 -7.04
CA ASP A 91 2.22 8.57 -7.53
C ASP A 91 3.02 7.45 -8.23
N PHE A 92 2.50 6.22 -8.19
CA PHE A 92 3.08 5.09 -8.92
C PHE A 92 2.52 5.01 -10.34
N GLY A 93 3.39 5.16 -11.34
CA GLY A 93 3.05 5.00 -12.75
C GLY A 93 2.93 3.53 -13.17
N GLY A 94 3.90 2.71 -12.80
CA GLY A 94 4.03 1.29 -13.17
C GLY A 94 3.52 0.30 -12.13
N ILE A 95 3.30 0.71 -10.89
CA ILE A 95 2.75 -0.12 -9.81
C ILE A 95 1.28 0.22 -9.58
N ALA A 96 0.48 -0.80 -9.30
CA ALA A 96 -0.86 -0.66 -8.74
C ALA A 96 -1.00 -1.56 -7.52
N PHE A 97 -2.03 -1.30 -6.72
CA PHE A 97 -2.28 -2.02 -5.48
C PHE A 97 -3.65 -2.66 -5.52
N ARG A 98 -3.81 -3.76 -4.79
CA ARG A 98 -5.09 -4.43 -4.57
C ARG A 98 -5.14 -5.02 -3.17
N GLY A 99 -6.37 -5.28 -2.69
CA GLY A 99 -6.58 -5.84 -1.36
C GLY A 99 -6.21 -4.90 -0.21
N GLU A 100 -6.12 -3.59 -0.46
CA GLU A 100 -5.75 -2.55 0.50
C GLU A 100 -6.70 -2.41 1.69
N ASN A 101 -7.89 -3.01 1.60
CA ASN A 101 -8.87 -2.97 2.68
C ASN A 101 -8.59 -3.97 3.81
N ALA A 102 -7.64 -4.89 3.64
CA ALA A 102 -7.27 -5.84 4.66
C ALA A 102 -5.76 -6.11 4.67
N PHE A 103 -5.16 -6.14 5.87
CA PHE A 103 -3.72 -6.26 6.07
C PHE A 103 -3.09 -7.44 5.31
N HIS A 104 -3.68 -8.63 5.40
CA HIS A 104 -3.11 -9.84 4.80
C HIS A 104 -3.31 -9.99 3.29
N THR A 105 -4.16 -9.16 2.69
CA THR A 105 -4.44 -9.20 1.24
C THR A 105 -3.82 -8.06 0.47
N PHE A 106 -3.11 -7.16 1.16
CA PHE A 106 -2.50 -6.00 0.53
C PHE A 106 -1.33 -6.42 -0.37
N GLU A 107 -1.48 -6.19 -1.65
CA GLU A 107 -0.55 -6.63 -2.69
C GLU A 107 -0.25 -5.50 -3.67
N ALA A 108 1.02 -5.36 -4.02
CA ALA A 108 1.50 -4.50 -5.10
C ALA A 108 1.73 -5.34 -6.36
N TYR A 109 1.32 -4.84 -7.51
CA TYR A 109 1.50 -5.52 -8.80
C TYR A 109 1.91 -4.54 -9.90
N ALA A 110 2.66 -5.04 -10.89
CA ALA A 110 3.06 -4.27 -12.04
C ALA A 110 1.86 -4.07 -12.99
N LYS A 111 1.64 -2.82 -13.42
CA LYS A 111 0.59 -2.50 -14.39
C LYS A 111 0.91 -3.10 -15.74
N GLN A 112 -0.12 -3.69 -16.36
CA GLN A 112 -0.01 -4.27 -17.70
C GLN A 112 0.03 -3.17 -18.77
N ILE A 113 0.83 -3.41 -19.81
CA ILE A 113 0.82 -2.60 -21.02
C ILE A 113 -0.11 -3.30 -22.00
N GLU A 114 -1.08 -2.57 -22.52
CA GLU A 114 -1.88 -3.04 -23.66
C GLU A 114 -1.00 -3.07 -24.93
N ASN A 115 -0.54 -4.26 -25.28
CA ASN A 115 0.16 -4.46 -26.54
C ASN A 115 -0.79 -5.11 -27.55
N ARG A 116 -1.30 -4.33 -28.48
CA ARG A 116 -2.28 -4.77 -29.50
C ARG A 116 -1.76 -5.88 -30.43
N SER A 117 -0.47 -6.14 -30.42
CA SER A 117 0.18 -7.08 -31.35
C SER A 117 0.73 -8.33 -30.69
N ALA A 118 0.69 -8.46 -29.37
CA ALA A 118 1.25 -9.59 -28.65
C ALA A 118 0.16 -10.41 -27.97
N SER A 119 0.22 -11.73 -28.10
CA SER A 119 -0.61 -12.68 -27.36
C SER A 119 -0.22 -12.78 -25.88
N GLU A 120 0.89 -12.18 -25.49
CA GLU A 120 1.44 -12.24 -24.13
C GLU A 120 1.28 -10.90 -23.41
N VAL A 121 0.97 -10.97 -22.12
CA VAL A 121 0.87 -9.82 -21.24
C VAL A 121 2.28 -9.28 -20.98
N SER A 122 2.47 -8.00 -21.26
CA SER A 122 3.72 -7.28 -20.96
C SER A 122 3.48 -6.25 -19.86
N VAL A 123 4.49 -6.00 -19.04
CA VAL A 123 4.48 -4.99 -17.99
C VAL A 123 5.64 -4.03 -18.19
N THR A 124 5.51 -2.78 -17.75
CA THR A 124 6.65 -1.86 -17.67
C THR A 124 7.52 -2.20 -16.48
N SER A 125 8.78 -1.73 -16.48
CA SER A 125 9.59 -1.73 -15.28
C SER A 125 8.90 -0.87 -14.23
N PRO A 126 8.51 -1.42 -13.06
CA PRO A 126 7.91 -0.64 -12.00
C PRO A 126 8.95 0.27 -11.35
N GLU A 127 8.47 1.31 -10.69
CA GLU A 127 9.28 2.15 -9.82
C GLU A 127 9.72 1.36 -8.59
N LYS A 128 10.70 1.91 -7.87
CA LYS A 128 11.13 1.34 -6.60
C LYS A 128 10.01 1.44 -5.56
N LEU A 129 9.73 0.33 -4.91
CA LEU A 129 8.82 0.22 -3.78
C LEU A 129 9.63 -0.19 -2.56
N ALA A 130 9.56 0.61 -1.51
CA ALA A 130 10.15 0.30 -0.21
C ALA A 130 9.05 0.31 0.84
N THR A 131 9.07 -0.67 1.74
CA THR A 131 8.01 -0.86 2.73
C THR A 131 8.57 -1.18 4.10
N CYS A 132 7.77 -0.89 5.14
CA CYS A 132 7.98 -1.35 6.50
C CYS A 132 6.64 -1.79 7.09
N VAL A 133 6.64 -2.92 7.79
CA VAL A 133 5.46 -3.47 8.46
C VAL A 133 5.71 -3.50 9.96
N ILE A 134 4.74 -3.03 10.73
CA ILE A 134 4.72 -3.13 12.18
C ILE A 134 3.41 -3.80 12.58
N GLU A 135 3.50 -4.91 13.27
CA GLU A 135 2.33 -5.63 13.78
C GLU A 135 2.13 -5.37 15.27
N GLY A 136 0.86 -5.31 15.69
CA GLY A 136 0.50 -5.21 17.10
C GLY A 136 0.82 -3.86 17.75
N PHE A 137 0.89 -2.78 16.98
CA PHE A 137 1.04 -1.43 17.54
C PHE A 137 -0.17 -1.05 18.38
N GLU A 138 0.05 -0.64 19.63
CA GLU A 138 -1.00 -0.26 20.55
C GLU A 138 -1.07 1.27 20.72
N VAL A 139 -2.27 1.82 20.53
CA VAL A 139 -2.59 3.23 20.78
C VAL A 139 -3.30 3.37 22.11
N THR A 140 -2.64 4.01 23.09
CA THR A 140 -3.14 4.20 24.47
C THR A 140 -2.95 5.65 24.92
N ASP A 141 -3.67 6.08 25.99
CA ASP A 141 -3.54 7.44 26.54
C ASP A 141 -2.30 7.67 27.40
N ASN A 142 -1.68 6.60 27.86
CA ASN A 142 -0.74 6.69 28.97
C ASN A 142 0.70 6.98 28.53
N ILE A 143 0.97 6.99 27.23
CA ILE A 143 2.33 7.10 26.69
C ILE A 143 2.27 7.95 25.42
N GLU A 144 3.30 8.73 25.16
CA GLU A 144 3.52 9.37 23.88
C GLU A 144 3.61 8.28 22.80
N CYS A 145 2.54 8.14 22.01
CA CYS A 145 2.48 7.12 20.98
C CYS A 145 3.37 7.53 19.81
N SER A 146 4.48 6.83 19.64
CA SER A 146 5.40 7.03 18.51
C SER A 146 5.67 5.71 17.77
N LEU A 147 5.72 5.79 16.44
CA LEU A 147 6.10 4.70 15.56
C LEU A 147 7.37 5.04 14.82
N HIS A 148 8.34 4.14 14.89
CA HIS A 148 9.60 4.22 14.17
C HIS A 148 9.62 3.16 13.07
N PHE A 149 9.78 3.61 11.83
CA PHE A 149 9.84 2.75 10.66
C PHE A 149 11.25 2.76 10.07
N THR A 150 11.69 1.59 9.62
CA THR A 150 12.91 1.46 8.81
C THR A 150 12.55 0.71 7.53
N PRO A 151 12.00 1.41 6.53
CA PRO A 151 11.61 0.77 5.28
C PRO A 151 12.80 0.17 4.54
N THR A 152 12.56 -1.01 3.94
CA THR A 152 13.52 -1.70 3.10
C THR A 152 12.97 -1.82 1.67
N GLU A 153 13.86 -1.91 0.68
CA GLU A 153 13.47 -2.09 -0.71
C GLU A 153 12.73 -3.42 -0.89
N LEU A 154 11.54 -3.37 -1.44
CA LEU A 154 10.71 -4.54 -1.76
C LEU A 154 10.88 -4.97 -3.22
N THR A 155 11.19 -4.03 -4.11
CA THR A 155 11.49 -4.27 -5.52
C THR A 155 12.98 -4.51 -5.71
N SER A 156 13.34 -5.39 -6.66
CA SER A 156 14.74 -5.65 -7.02
C SER A 156 15.02 -5.20 -8.43
N THR A 157 16.19 -4.61 -8.64
CA THR A 157 16.64 -4.21 -9.97
C THR A 157 17.49 -5.31 -10.60
N VAL A 158 17.04 -5.84 -11.74
CA VAL A 158 17.80 -6.80 -12.55
C VAL A 158 18.51 -6.04 -13.68
N LYS A 159 19.84 -6.08 -13.73
CA LYS A 159 20.64 -5.55 -14.83
C LYS A 159 21.02 -6.68 -15.76
N VAL A 160 20.57 -6.61 -17.01
CA VAL A 160 20.91 -7.58 -18.05
C VAL A 160 21.86 -6.92 -19.04
N GLN A 161 23.01 -7.56 -19.27
CA GLN A 161 23.98 -7.12 -20.27
C GLN A 161 24.05 -8.16 -21.39
N ILE A 162 23.72 -7.73 -22.61
CA ILE A 162 23.73 -8.58 -23.80
C ILE A 162 24.82 -8.07 -24.73
N SER A 163 25.78 -8.94 -25.08
CA SER A 163 26.78 -8.65 -26.10
C SER A 163 26.32 -9.21 -27.44
N ILE A 164 26.28 -8.35 -28.45
CA ILE A 164 25.85 -8.73 -29.81
C ILE A 164 26.96 -8.39 -30.79
N ASP A 165 27.42 -9.42 -31.52
CA ASP A 165 28.35 -9.22 -32.62
C ASP A 165 27.60 -8.84 -33.89
N GLY A 166 28.18 -7.95 -34.71
CA GLY A 166 27.58 -7.52 -35.97
C GLY A 166 26.42 -6.52 -35.82
N LEU A 167 26.45 -5.69 -34.79
CA LEU A 167 25.38 -4.71 -34.46
C LEU A 167 25.03 -3.79 -35.64
N ASN A 168 26.01 -3.49 -36.54
CA ASN A 168 25.77 -2.65 -37.73
C ASN A 168 24.74 -3.23 -38.72
N ASN A 169 24.40 -4.51 -38.60
CA ASN A 169 23.44 -5.18 -39.46
C ASN A 169 22.05 -5.30 -38.80
N ILE A 170 21.89 -4.79 -37.57
CA ILE A 170 20.64 -4.87 -36.83
C ILE A 170 19.96 -3.50 -36.89
N LYS A 171 18.75 -3.47 -37.43
CA LYS A 171 17.95 -2.24 -37.53
C LYS A 171 17.18 -1.97 -36.24
N ASP A 172 16.60 -3.01 -35.65
CA ASP A 172 15.79 -2.94 -34.42
C ASP A 172 16.08 -4.18 -33.56
N ALA A 173 16.19 -3.98 -32.26
CA ALA A 173 16.32 -5.05 -31.28
C ALA A 173 15.31 -4.86 -30.15
N THR A 174 14.55 -5.90 -29.83
CA THR A 174 13.63 -5.91 -28.70
C THR A 174 14.04 -7.03 -27.73
N CYS A 175 14.21 -6.68 -26.47
CA CYS A 175 14.50 -7.65 -25.42
C CYS A 175 13.29 -7.81 -24.51
N ARG A 176 12.98 -9.05 -24.15
CA ARG A 176 11.96 -9.38 -23.16
C ARG A 176 12.57 -10.25 -22.08
N LEU A 177 12.27 -9.93 -20.85
CA LEU A 177 12.67 -10.72 -19.68
C LEU A 177 11.42 -11.41 -19.12
N GLY A 178 11.41 -12.73 -19.13
CA GLY A 178 10.35 -13.56 -18.55
C GLY A 178 10.75 -14.16 -17.20
N GLY A 179 9.78 -14.80 -16.51
CA GLY A 179 10.03 -15.48 -15.24
C GLY A 179 10.15 -14.55 -14.02
N ILE A 180 9.71 -13.30 -14.15
CA ILE A 180 9.70 -12.33 -13.06
C ILE A 180 8.29 -12.31 -12.43
N HIS A 181 8.23 -12.24 -11.09
CA HIS A 181 6.96 -12.08 -10.39
C HIS A 181 6.31 -10.74 -10.75
N ALA A 182 5.04 -10.81 -11.17
CA ALA A 182 4.26 -9.62 -11.52
C ALA A 182 3.64 -8.93 -10.29
N SER A 183 3.68 -9.57 -9.12
CA SER A 183 3.09 -9.05 -7.89
C SER A 183 3.83 -9.52 -6.65
N ILE A 184 3.69 -8.77 -5.55
CA ILE A 184 4.29 -9.05 -4.26
C ILE A 184 3.36 -8.62 -3.14
N SER A 185 3.25 -9.43 -2.08
CA SER A 185 2.53 -9.03 -0.88
C SER A 185 3.28 -7.94 -0.14
N VAL A 186 2.60 -6.84 0.17
CA VAL A 186 3.19 -5.69 0.88
C VAL A 186 3.24 -5.93 2.39
N SER A 187 2.38 -6.82 2.91
CA SER A 187 2.33 -7.17 4.34
C SER A 187 3.41 -8.15 4.80
N TYR A 188 4.14 -8.77 3.87
CA TYR A 188 5.21 -9.73 4.20
C TYR A 188 6.58 -9.12 3.91
N THR A 189 7.14 -8.36 4.86
CA THR A 189 8.52 -7.85 4.76
C THR A 189 9.58 -8.87 5.17
N HIS A 190 9.19 -9.99 5.77
CA HIS A 190 10.08 -11.12 6.03
C HIS A 190 9.92 -12.16 4.92
N LEU A 191 10.53 -11.88 3.76
CA LEU A 191 10.73 -12.88 2.73
C LEU A 191 11.63 -14.00 3.31
N ARG A 192 11.04 -15.11 3.71
CA ARG A 192 11.72 -16.37 3.48
C ARG A 192 11.91 -16.44 1.97
N ALA A 193 13.18 -16.44 1.55
CA ALA A 193 13.55 -16.72 0.18
C ALA A 193 12.90 -18.06 -0.21
N HIS A 194 11.77 -18.02 -0.89
CA HIS A 194 11.33 -19.13 -1.68
C HIS A 194 12.27 -19.16 -2.88
N GLU A 195 13.19 -20.10 -2.86
CA GLU A 195 14.07 -20.40 -3.97
C GLU A 195 13.21 -20.60 -5.21
N THR A 196 13.14 -19.60 -6.05
CA THR A 196 12.65 -19.75 -7.42
C THR A 196 13.80 -20.38 -8.20
N SER A 197 13.78 -21.71 -8.36
CA SER A 197 14.64 -22.39 -9.31
C SER A 197 14.38 -21.82 -10.70
N ALA A 198 15.25 -20.92 -11.14
CA ALA A 198 15.32 -20.56 -12.53
C ALA A 198 15.94 -21.74 -13.29
N HIS A 199 15.13 -22.51 -13.99
CA HIS A 199 15.62 -23.42 -15.02
C HIS A 199 15.98 -22.56 -16.23
N LEU A 200 17.27 -22.45 -16.52
CA LEU A 200 17.85 -21.98 -17.77
C LEU A 200 17.63 -23.05 -18.85
#